data_eecd319ed95889ae9702aec694650586
#
_entry.id   eecd319ed95889ae9702aec694650586
#
_cell.length_a   1.000
_cell.length_b   1.000
_cell.length_c   1.000
_cell.angle_alpha   90.00
_cell.angle_beta   90.00
_cell.angle_gamma   90.00
#
_symmetry.space_group_name_H-M   'P 1'
#
loop_
_entity.id
_entity.type
_entity.pdbx_description
1 polymer ?
#
loop_
_entity_poly.entity_id
_entity_poly.type
_entity_poly.pdbx_seq_one_letter_code
_entity_poly.pdbx_strand_id
1 'polypeptide(L)'
;MITKKNLNKIKAKATKFKFKKYDREAASLYARKYAKNPNKDYPFYGKPDYKGDCTNFTSQCLYAGGIVTDNVGKYQWYKLNSAWRGANKFYEYWNNNKGSGSTKGLKASKSIFKDIRLADLIEKKPENAVTHTVIVTGYKVDSWGFNDPWKYKYDVLICQHSDDKKSGMLKDYPLSAKKWSTKETIYVKISGSYK
;
A
#
# COMPACT_ATOMS: atom_id res chain seq x y z
N MET A 1 31.98 35.51 -9.77
CA MET A 1 31.42 35.56 -8.41
C MET A 1 29.91 35.42 -8.48
N ILE A 2 29.34 34.38 -7.85
CA ILE A 2 27.90 34.21 -7.76
C ILE A 2 27.40 35.09 -6.62
N THR A 3 26.60 36.10 -6.93
CA THR A 3 26.07 37.03 -5.92
C THR A 3 25.00 36.34 -5.04
N LYS A 4 24.89 36.74 -3.74
CA LYS A 4 23.84 36.27 -2.83
C LYS A 4 22.43 36.34 -3.43
N LYS A 5 22.18 37.30 -4.31
CA LYS A 5 20.89 37.50 -5.03
C LYS A 5 20.62 36.35 -6.03
N ASN A 6 21.67 35.79 -6.65
CA ASN A 6 21.56 34.63 -7.54
C ASN A 6 21.37 33.33 -6.77
N LEU A 7 22.00 33.16 -5.60
CA LEU A 7 21.77 32.01 -4.72
C LEU A 7 20.33 31.99 -4.19
N ASN A 8 19.74 33.13 -3.86
CA ASN A 8 18.37 33.22 -3.40
C ASN A 8 17.36 32.95 -4.53
N LYS A 9 17.65 33.30 -5.79
CA LYS A 9 16.82 32.95 -6.96
C LYS A 9 16.87 31.45 -7.27
N ILE A 10 17.99 30.78 -7.04
CA ILE A 10 18.16 29.34 -7.22
C ILE A 10 17.38 28.57 -6.12
N LYS A 11 17.35 29.08 -4.87
CA LYS A 11 16.54 28.52 -3.78
C LYS A 11 15.03 28.71 -3.96
N ALA A 12 14.58 29.63 -4.79
CA ALA A 12 13.17 30.00 -4.95
C ALA A 12 12.39 29.15 -5.95
N LYS A 13 12.95 28.11 -6.54
CA LYS A 13 12.27 27.17 -7.46
C LYS A 13 12.22 25.73 -6.96
N ALA A 14 12.13 25.51 -5.66
CA ALA A 14 11.67 24.22 -5.17
C ALA A 14 10.18 24.10 -5.51
N THR A 15 9.85 23.35 -6.55
CA THR A 15 8.48 23.05 -6.93
C THR A 15 7.82 22.40 -5.74
N LYS A 16 6.96 23.13 -5.02
CA LYS A 16 6.19 22.57 -3.91
C LYS A 16 5.09 21.70 -4.48
N PHE A 17 5.24 20.40 -4.37
CA PHE A 17 4.18 19.47 -4.72
C PHE A 17 2.99 19.65 -3.78
N LYS A 18 1.77 19.60 -4.34
CA LYS A 18 0.54 19.71 -3.57
C LYS A 18 0.15 18.36 -3.01
N PHE A 19 -0.24 18.34 -1.74
CA PHE A 19 -0.74 17.13 -1.09
C PHE A 19 -2.14 16.79 -1.59
N LYS A 20 -2.34 15.52 -1.95
CA LYS A 20 -3.63 14.91 -2.27
C LYS A 20 -3.96 13.86 -1.23
N LYS A 21 -5.08 14.02 -0.54
CA LYS A 21 -5.56 13.06 0.45
C LYS A 21 -5.93 11.73 -0.22
N TYR A 22 -5.66 10.63 0.47
CA TYR A 22 -6.05 9.29 0.06
C TYR A 22 -7.52 9.03 0.32
N ASP A 23 -8.25 8.61 -0.71
CA ASP A 23 -9.62 8.13 -0.60
C ASP A 23 -9.61 6.64 -0.24
N ARG A 24 -9.75 6.38 1.05
CA ARG A 24 -9.70 5.02 1.62
C ARG A 24 -10.91 4.19 1.24
N GLU A 25 -12.07 4.83 1.13
CA GLU A 25 -13.31 4.16 0.75
C GLU A 25 -13.24 3.69 -0.70
N ALA A 26 -12.87 4.56 -1.64
CA ALA A 26 -12.69 4.20 -3.04
C ALA A 26 -11.67 3.06 -3.23
N ALA A 27 -10.55 3.10 -2.50
CA ALA A 27 -9.55 2.03 -2.54
C ALA A 27 -10.07 0.69 -2.00
N SER A 28 -10.82 0.72 -0.90
CA SER A 28 -11.41 -0.48 -0.30
C SER A 28 -12.52 -1.06 -1.18
N LEU A 29 -13.37 -0.22 -1.74
CA LEU A 29 -14.42 -0.66 -2.69
C LEU A 29 -13.80 -1.29 -3.93
N TYR A 30 -12.74 -0.69 -4.47
CA TYR A 30 -11.99 -1.29 -5.58
C TYR A 30 -11.44 -2.66 -5.21
N ALA A 31 -10.80 -2.77 -4.04
CA ALA A 31 -10.26 -4.03 -3.55
C ALA A 31 -11.33 -5.12 -3.46
N ARG A 32 -12.47 -4.83 -2.84
CA ARG A 32 -13.59 -5.78 -2.71
C ARG A 32 -14.21 -6.17 -4.05
N LYS A 33 -14.31 -5.21 -4.99
CA LYS A 33 -14.84 -5.46 -6.32
C LYS A 33 -13.99 -6.45 -7.11
N TYR A 34 -12.67 -6.29 -7.05
CA TYR A 34 -11.74 -7.02 -7.90
C TYR A 34 -10.96 -8.13 -7.19
N ALA A 35 -11.18 -8.36 -5.89
CA ALA A 35 -10.47 -9.39 -5.12
C ALA A 35 -10.60 -10.81 -5.68
N LYS A 36 -11.78 -11.16 -6.22
CA LYS A 36 -12.06 -12.49 -6.78
C LYS A 36 -12.09 -12.54 -8.30
N ASN A 37 -12.31 -11.39 -8.93
CA ASN A 37 -12.39 -11.23 -10.39
C ASN A 37 -11.45 -10.09 -10.80
N PRO A 38 -10.21 -10.38 -11.22
CA PRO A 38 -9.23 -9.35 -11.58
C PRO A 38 -9.77 -8.37 -12.61
N ASN A 39 -9.43 -7.09 -12.44
CA ASN A 39 -9.81 -6.05 -13.38
C ASN A 39 -9.11 -6.28 -14.72
N LYS A 40 -9.91 -6.43 -15.78
CA LYS A 40 -9.42 -6.73 -17.15
C LYS A 40 -8.59 -5.60 -17.78
N ASP A 41 -8.67 -4.38 -17.24
CA ASP A 41 -7.85 -3.23 -17.70
C ASP A 41 -6.38 -3.33 -17.27
N TYR A 42 -6.03 -4.38 -16.48
CA TYR A 42 -4.69 -4.64 -16.00
C TYR A 42 -4.29 -6.08 -16.30
N PRO A 43 -3.01 -6.32 -16.61
CA PRO A 43 -2.49 -7.67 -16.66
C PRO A 43 -2.65 -8.37 -15.31
N PHE A 44 -3.00 -9.65 -15.32
CA PHE A 44 -3.03 -10.49 -14.14
C PHE A 44 -1.77 -11.37 -14.10
N TYR A 45 -0.98 -11.24 -13.04
CA TYR A 45 0.30 -11.94 -12.86
C TYR A 45 0.22 -13.18 -11.96
N GLY A 46 -0.97 -13.64 -11.62
CA GLY A 46 -1.20 -14.82 -10.79
C GLY A 46 -1.22 -16.14 -11.58
N LYS A 47 -0.50 -16.26 -12.68
CA LYS A 47 -0.32 -17.51 -13.46
C LYS A 47 0.93 -18.24 -12.98
N PRO A 48 1.07 -19.56 -13.26
CA PRO A 48 2.25 -20.35 -12.84
C PRO A 48 3.60 -19.71 -13.21
N ASP A 49 3.66 -18.99 -14.33
CA ASP A 49 4.88 -18.38 -14.86
C ASP A 49 5.23 -17.04 -14.20
N TYR A 50 4.35 -16.48 -13.37
CA TYR A 50 4.55 -15.19 -12.70
C TYR A 50 4.53 -15.38 -11.19
N LYS A 51 5.45 -14.70 -10.50
CA LYS A 51 5.67 -14.80 -9.05
C LYS A 51 4.64 -14.03 -8.20
N GLY A 52 3.38 -13.95 -8.67
CA GLY A 52 2.27 -13.39 -7.91
C GLY A 52 1.78 -12.01 -8.35
N ASP A 53 0.53 -11.72 -8.04
CA ASP A 53 -0.21 -10.51 -8.42
C ASP A 53 -0.50 -9.58 -7.23
N CYS A 54 0.02 -9.89 -6.04
CA CYS A 54 -0.34 -9.19 -4.80
C CYS A 54 -0.08 -7.69 -4.86
N THR A 55 1.09 -7.28 -5.33
CA THR A 55 1.48 -5.88 -5.38
C THR A 55 0.86 -5.16 -6.57
N ASN A 56 0.69 -5.82 -7.72
CA ASN A 56 -0.07 -5.28 -8.84
C ASN A 56 -1.51 -4.94 -8.41
N PHE A 57 -2.15 -5.85 -7.68
CA PHE A 57 -3.50 -5.64 -7.15
C PHE A 57 -3.56 -4.49 -6.14
N THR A 58 -2.67 -4.47 -5.13
CA THR A 58 -2.65 -3.39 -4.15
C THR A 58 -2.30 -2.04 -4.75
N SER A 59 -1.44 -2.01 -5.77
CA SER A 59 -1.14 -0.79 -6.54
C SER A 59 -2.36 -0.25 -7.27
N GLN A 60 -3.17 -1.12 -7.86
CA GLN A 60 -4.45 -0.73 -8.48
C GLN A 60 -5.41 -0.13 -7.44
N CYS A 61 -5.49 -0.72 -6.23
CA CYS A 61 -6.31 -0.19 -5.14
C CYS A 61 -5.86 1.20 -4.70
N LEU A 62 -4.55 1.40 -4.51
CA LEU A 62 -3.97 2.71 -4.19
C LEU A 62 -4.29 3.75 -5.27
N TYR A 63 -4.15 3.37 -6.53
CA TYR A 63 -4.45 4.25 -7.67
C TYR A 63 -5.94 4.61 -7.73
N ALA A 64 -6.83 3.66 -7.50
CA ALA A 64 -8.28 3.88 -7.39
C ALA A 64 -8.63 4.83 -6.23
N GLY A 65 -7.91 4.76 -5.11
CA GLY A 65 -7.99 5.70 -3.99
C GLY A 65 -7.32 7.05 -4.26
N GLY A 66 -6.90 7.30 -5.51
CA GLY A 66 -6.40 8.61 -5.94
C GLY A 66 -4.94 8.88 -5.60
N ILE A 67 -4.15 7.87 -5.21
CA ILE A 67 -2.69 8.02 -5.11
C ILE A 67 -2.13 8.33 -6.50
N VAL A 68 -1.34 9.37 -6.58
CA VAL A 68 -0.73 9.84 -7.83
C VAL A 68 0.51 9.02 -8.15
N THR A 69 0.62 8.57 -9.39
CA THR A 69 1.81 7.88 -9.88
C THR A 69 3.04 8.81 -9.84
N ASP A 70 4.18 8.20 -9.61
CA ASP A 70 5.47 8.88 -9.51
C ASP A 70 6.49 8.24 -10.44
N ASN A 71 6.94 9.00 -11.41
CA ASN A 71 7.96 8.61 -12.39
C ASN A 71 9.23 9.47 -12.28
N VAL A 72 9.42 10.14 -11.15
CA VAL A 72 10.53 11.07 -10.92
C VAL A 72 11.50 10.53 -9.87
N GLY A 73 12.79 10.78 -10.07
CA GLY A 73 13.84 10.39 -9.12
C GLY A 73 14.23 8.91 -9.20
N LYS A 74 14.99 8.47 -8.19
CA LYS A 74 15.56 7.11 -8.11
C LYS A 74 14.49 6.05 -7.82
N TYR A 75 13.55 6.36 -6.95
CA TYR A 75 12.48 5.44 -6.54
C TYR A 75 11.18 5.90 -7.18
N GLN A 76 10.63 5.08 -8.06
CA GLN A 76 9.47 5.41 -8.89
C GLN A 76 8.36 4.39 -8.70
N TRP A 77 7.11 4.85 -8.81
CA TRP A 77 5.92 4.00 -8.78
C TRP A 77 4.90 4.51 -9.81
N TYR A 78 4.77 3.79 -10.91
CA TYR A 78 3.82 4.09 -11.97
C TYR A 78 3.32 2.80 -12.61
N LYS A 79 2.22 2.89 -13.35
CA LYS A 79 1.51 1.73 -13.90
C LYS A 79 2.46 0.74 -14.57
N LEU A 80 2.44 -0.49 -14.07
CA LEU A 80 3.18 -1.66 -14.57
C LEU A 80 4.71 -1.62 -14.42
N ASN A 81 5.29 -0.63 -13.75
CA ASN A 81 6.72 -0.68 -13.46
C ASN A 81 7.05 -1.73 -12.37
N SER A 82 8.33 -1.92 -12.06
CA SER A 82 8.79 -2.93 -11.10
C SER A 82 8.22 -2.71 -9.68
N ALA A 83 8.08 -1.46 -9.22
CA ALA A 83 7.48 -1.16 -7.93
C ALA A 83 5.95 -1.31 -7.92
N TRP A 84 5.29 -1.13 -9.06
CA TRP A 84 3.87 -1.42 -9.19
C TRP A 84 3.55 -2.91 -9.04
N ARG A 85 4.45 -3.80 -9.49
CA ARG A 85 4.23 -5.25 -9.58
C ARG A 85 4.91 -6.07 -8.50
N GLY A 86 6.03 -5.60 -7.96
CA GLY A 86 6.90 -6.38 -7.09
C GLY A 86 6.91 -5.89 -5.65
N ALA A 87 6.61 -6.77 -4.70
CA ALA A 87 6.45 -6.43 -3.29
C ALA A 87 7.69 -5.74 -2.69
N ASN A 88 8.88 -6.30 -2.90
CA ASN A 88 10.09 -5.69 -2.38
C ASN A 88 10.42 -4.35 -3.06
N LYS A 89 10.16 -4.22 -4.37
CA LYS A 89 10.36 -2.96 -5.08
C LYS A 89 9.38 -1.87 -4.65
N PHE A 90 8.15 -2.24 -4.31
CA PHE A 90 7.17 -1.33 -3.73
C PHE A 90 7.58 -0.89 -2.32
N TYR A 91 8.06 -1.83 -1.49
CA TYR A 91 8.63 -1.50 -0.17
C TYR A 91 9.81 -0.53 -0.29
N GLU A 92 10.78 -0.80 -1.17
CA GLU A 92 11.90 0.11 -1.43
C GLU A 92 11.41 1.50 -1.85
N TYR A 93 10.38 1.57 -2.71
CA TYR A 93 9.80 2.82 -3.16
C TYR A 93 9.24 3.64 -2.01
N TRP A 94 8.24 3.13 -1.30
CA TRP A 94 7.56 3.94 -0.28
C TRP A 94 8.44 4.21 0.94
N ASN A 95 9.33 3.28 1.29
CA ASN A 95 10.22 3.45 2.44
C ASN A 95 11.34 4.48 2.20
N ASN A 96 11.74 4.69 0.96
CA ASN A 96 12.84 5.61 0.61
C ASN A 96 12.33 6.92 -0.01
N ASN A 97 11.24 6.92 -0.77
CA ASN A 97 10.73 8.14 -1.40
C ASN A 97 10.15 9.13 -0.38
N LYS A 98 9.34 8.66 0.57
CA LYS A 98 8.75 9.46 1.65
C LYS A 98 8.11 10.76 1.14
N GLY A 99 7.17 10.67 0.20
CA GLY A 99 6.48 11.80 -0.42
C GLY A 99 6.27 12.98 0.53
N SER A 100 6.68 14.15 0.08
CA SER A 100 6.65 15.40 0.85
C SER A 100 6.35 16.59 -0.06
N GLY A 101 6.27 17.80 0.48
CA GLY A 101 6.11 19.00 -0.35
C GLY A 101 7.26 19.24 -1.34
N SER A 102 8.42 18.62 -1.14
CA SER A 102 9.59 18.68 -2.02
C SER A 102 9.83 17.39 -2.81
N THR A 103 9.08 16.33 -2.56
CA THR A 103 9.23 15.02 -3.21
C THR A 103 7.86 14.53 -3.65
N LYS A 104 7.70 14.32 -4.95
CA LYS A 104 6.48 13.75 -5.54
C LYS A 104 6.26 12.32 -5.03
N GLY A 105 5.00 11.87 -5.06
CA GLY A 105 4.65 10.48 -4.88
C GLY A 105 4.02 10.15 -3.53
N LEU A 106 3.97 8.85 -3.21
CA LEU A 106 3.26 8.30 -2.08
C LEU A 106 3.80 8.77 -0.74
N LYS A 107 2.92 9.26 0.13
CA LYS A 107 3.21 9.49 1.55
C LYS A 107 2.72 8.31 2.36
N ALA A 108 3.64 7.43 2.70
CA ALA A 108 3.41 6.27 3.56
C ALA A 108 4.41 6.25 4.73
N SER A 109 4.07 5.52 5.77
CA SER A 109 4.93 5.32 6.95
C SER A 109 4.67 3.97 7.60
N LYS A 110 5.67 3.43 8.29
CA LYS A 110 5.45 2.29 9.19
C LYS A 110 4.45 2.66 10.28
N SER A 111 3.65 1.70 10.68
CA SER A 111 2.63 1.81 11.70
C SER A 111 2.66 0.59 12.63
N ILE A 112 1.73 0.50 13.56
CA ILE A 112 1.51 -0.65 14.43
C ILE A 112 0.08 -1.17 14.22
N PHE A 113 -0.18 -2.41 14.60
CA PHE A 113 -1.46 -3.07 14.36
C PHE A 113 -2.67 -2.26 14.83
N LYS A 114 -2.62 -1.69 16.04
CA LYS A 114 -3.73 -0.91 16.61
C LYS A 114 -4.07 0.38 15.86
N ASP A 115 -3.14 0.90 15.06
CA ASP A 115 -3.30 2.16 14.31
C ASP A 115 -3.63 1.94 12.83
N ILE A 116 -3.73 0.67 12.41
CA ILE A 116 -4.05 0.32 11.01
C ILE A 116 -5.48 0.73 10.69
N ARG A 117 -5.69 1.28 9.50
CA ARG A 117 -6.99 1.79 9.06
C ARG A 117 -7.42 1.14 7.75
N LEU A 118 -8.69 1.30 7.43
CA LEU A 118 -9.25 0.93 6.12
C LEU A 118 -8.31 1.38 5.00
N ALA A 119 -8.05 0.50 4.05
CA ALA A 119 -7.18 0.69 2.90
C ALA A 119 -5.70 1.01 3.21
N ASP A 120 -5.25 0.81 4.44
CA ASP A 120 -3.82 0.68 4.72
C ASP A 120 -3.31 -0.67 4.20
N LEU A 121 -2.00 -0.81 4.09
CA LEU A 121 -1.39 -2.03 3.60
C LEU A 121 -0.73 -2.81 4.73
N ILE A 122 -0.62 -4.12 4.52
CA ILE A 122 0.14 -5.00 5.38
C ILE A 122 1.08 -5.81 4.49
N GLU A 123 2.36 -5.79 4.80
CA GLU A 123 3.40 -6.47 4.04
C GLU A 123 4.01 -7.60 4.85
N LYS A 124 4.26 -8.74 4.20
CA LYS A 124 5.03 -9.84 4.78
C LYS A 124 6.48 -9.71 4.37
N LYS A 125 7.37 -9.59 5.37
CA LYS A 125 8.82 -9.49 5.20
C LYS A 125 9.52 -10.58 5.99
N PRO A 126 9.55 -11.82 5.51
CA PRO A 126 10.43 -12.82 6.06
C PRO A 126 11.87 -12.42 5.72
N GLU A 127 12.76 -12.42 6.71
CA GLU A 127 14.16 -12.04 6.53
C GLU A 127 14.37 -10.63 5.93
N ASN A 128 15.00 -10.53 4.76
CA ASN A 128 15.50 -9.27 4.21
C ASN A 128 14.62 -8.65 3.12
N ALA A 129 13.64 -9.37 2.59
CA ALA A 129 12.82 -8.89 1.47
C ALA A 129 11.32 -9.01 1.75
N VAL A 130 10.55 -8.01 1.28
CA VAL A 130 9.08 -8.10 1.28
C VAL A 130 8.65 -9.06 0.17
N THR A 131 7.87 -10.08 0.55
CA THR A 131 7.42 -11.14 -0.35
C THR A 131 5.94 -11.04 -0.70
N HIS A 132 5.14 -10.33 0.11
CA HIS A 132 3.70 -10.24 -0.10
C HIS A 132 3.15 -8.92 0.41
N THR A 133 2.09 -8.41 -0.25
CA THR A 133 1.38 -7.18 0.13
C THR A 133 -0.12 -7.42 0.07
N VAL A 134 -0.84 -7.01 1.11
CA VAL A 134 -2.31 -7.08 1.17
C VAL A 134 -2.90 -5.72 1.55
N ILE A 135 -4.15 -5.50 1.21
CA ILE A 135 -4.86 -4.26 1.57
C ILE A 135 -5.96 -4.55 2.61
N VAL A 136 -6.06 -3.67 3.60
CA VAL A 136 -7.09 -3.72 4.65
C VAL A 136 -8.43 -3.29 4.06
N THR A 137 -9.45 -4.12 4.23
CA THR A 137 -10.80 -3.82 3.71
C THR A 137 -11.87 -3.74 4.80
N GLY A 138 -11.55 -4.05 6.03
CA GLY A 138 -12.49 -3.96 7.14
C GLY A 138 -11.92 -4.48 8.44
N TYR A 139 -12.82 -4.63 9.40
CA TYR A 139 -12.53 -5.17 10.72
C TYR A 139 -13.60 -6.18 11.10
N LYS A 140 -13.19 -7.26 11.77
CA LYS A 140 -14.07 -8.22 12.41
C LYS A 140 -13.91 -8.07 13.92
N VAL A 141 -14.99 -7.72 14.59
CA VAL A 141 -15.03 -7.67 16.06
C VAL A 141 -15.48 -9.03 16.53
N ASP A 142 -14.67 -9.72 17.35
CA ASP A 142 -15.11 -10.95 17.99
C ASP A 142 -16.13 -10.59 19.08
N SER A 143 -17.31 -11.21 19.00
CA SER A 143 -18.46 -10.96 19.89
C SER A 143 -18.29 -11.48 21.34
N TRP A 144 -17.14 -12.04 21.68
CA TRP A 144 -16.84 -12.55 23.02
C TRP A 144 -16.23 -11.45 23.90
N GLY A 145 -17.09 -10.75 24.65
CA GLY A 145 -16.63 -9.82 25.68
C GLY A 145 -17.38 -8.49 25.77
N PHE A 146 -18.70 -8.51 25.68
CA PHE A 146 -19.54 -7.32 25.79
C PHE A 146 -19.42 -6.54 27.13
N ASN A 147 -18.73 -7.07 28.13
CA ASN A 147 -18.63 -6.48 29.47
C ASN A 147 -17.26 -5.85 29.79
N ASP A 148 -16.30 -5.83 28.88
CA ASP A 148 -15.00 -5.19 29.09
C ASP A 148 -14.57 -4.40 27.86
N PRO A 149 -14.69 -3.05 27.87
CA PRO A 149 -14.34 -2.19 26.73
C PRO A 149 -12.85 -2.27 26.35
N TRP A 150 -11.98 -2.86 27.17
CA TRP A 150 -10.56 -3.02 26.96
C TRP A 150 -10.18 -4.39 26.38
N LYS A 151 -11.13 -5.30 26.25
CA LYS A 151 -10.93 -6.67 25.72
C LYS A 151 -11.45 -6.91 24.30
N TYR A 152 -11.83 -5.88 23.57
CA TYR A 152 -12.19 -6.06 22.16
C TYR A 152 -11.01 -6.57 21.37
N LYS A 153 -10.94 -7.90 21.15
CA LYS A 153 -10.11 -8.49 20.11
C LYS A 153 -10.79 -8.19 18.78
N TYR A 154 -10.24 -7.30 18.01
CA TYR A 154 -10.65 -7.17 16.61
C TYR A 154 -9.60 -7.83 15.72
N ASP A 155 -10.06 -8.42 14.63
CA ASP A 155 -9.22 -8.85 13.52
C ASP A 155 -9.38 -7.88 12.35
N VAL A 156 -8.39 -7.84 11.51
CA VAL A 156 -8.39 -7.02 10.30
C VAL A 156 -8.81 -7.90 9.12
N LEU A 157 -9.78 -7.44 8.34
CA LEU A 157 -10.17 -8.06 7.09
C LEU A 157 -9.31 -7.51 5.96
N ILE A 158 -8.84 -8.41 5.09
CA ILE A 158 -7.98 -8.08 3.97
C ILE A 158 -8.52 -8.58 2.64
N CYS A 159 -8.15 -7.90 1.56
CA CYS A 159 -8.21 -8.41 0.20
C CYS A 159 -6.81 -8.60 -0.36
N GLN A 160 -6.63 -9.63 -1.17
CA GLN A 160 -5.38 -9.91 -1.86
C GLN A 160 -5.58 -10.65 -3.17
N HIS A 161 -4.62 -10.52 -4.07
CA HIS A 161 -4.32 -11.51 -5.10
C HIS A 161 -3.08 -12.33 -4.71
N SER A 162 -2.90 -13.48 -5.35
CA SER A 162 -1.74 -14.36 -5.15
C SER A 162 -1.49 -15.13 -6.44
N ASP A 163 -0.49 -15.99 -6.41
CA ASP A 163 -0.09 -16.88 -7.52
C ASP A 163 -1.14 -17.95 -7.79
N ASP A 164 -1.81 -18.43 -6.74
CA ASP A 164 -2.84 -19.46 -6.83
C ASP A 164 -4.21 -18.84 -7.14
N LYS A 165 -4.75 -19.20 -8.30
CA LYS A 165 -6.02 -18.66 -8.83
C LYS A 165 -7.23 -18.93 -7.95
N LYS A 166 -7.25 -20.00 -7.16
CA LYS A 166 -8.45 -20.43 -6.39
C LYS A 166 -8.35 -20.10 -4.91
N SER A 167 -7.25 -20.44 -4.25
CA SER A 167 -7.05 -20.26 -2.81
C SER A 167 -6.37 -18.94 -2.46
N GLY A 168 -5.61 -18.37 -3.39
CA GLY A 168 -4.79 -17.19 -3.17
C GLY A 168 -5.49 -15.86 -3.32
N MET A 169 -6.62 -15.79 -4.05
CA MET A 169 -7.43 -14.57 -4.16
C MET A 169 -8.45 -14.51 -3.02
N LEU A 170 -8.22 -13.60 -2.07
CA LEU A 170 -9.02 -13.48 -0.85
C LEU A 170 -9.79 -12.15 -0.83
N LYS A 171 -11.05 -12.23 -0.39
CA LYS A 171 -11.94 -11.08 -0.18
C LYS A 171 -12.43 -11.07 1.26
N ASP A 172 -12.22 -9.94 1.95
CA ASP A 172 -12.63 -9.73 3.34
C ASP A 172 -12.22 -10.90 4.26
N TYR A 173 -10.98 -11.35 4.09
CA TYR A 173 -10.43 -12.52 4.77
C TYR A 173 -9.72 -12.11 6.07
N PRO A 174 -9.93 -12.82 7.20
CA PRO A 174 -9.28 -12.48 8.46
C PRO A 174 -7.75 -12.57 8.37
N LEU A 175 -7.05 -11.52 8.79
CA LEU A 175 -5.59 -11.50 8.79
C LEU A 175 -5.01 -12.58 9.72
N SER A 176 -5.65 -12.82 10.87
CA SER A 176 -5.24 -13.85 11.84
C SER A 176 -5.13 -15.24 11.20
N ALA A 177 -6.03 -15.55 10.24
CA ALA A 177 -6.01 -16.81 9.53
C ALA A 177 -4.82 -16.97 8.56
N LYS A 178 -4.09 -15.89 8.24
CA LYS A 178 -2.83 -15.96 7.47
C LYS A 178 -1.67 -16.53 8.30
N LYS A 179 -1.79 -16.57 9.62
CA LYS A 179 -0.75 -17.06 10.55
C LYS A 179 0.62 -16.40 10.33
N TRP A 180 0.64 -15.12 9.93
CA TRP A 180 1.89 -14.39 9.78
C TRP A 180 2.49 -14.07 11.13
N SER A 181 3.79 -14.28 11.27
CA SER A 181 4.53 -13.83 12.45
C SER A 181 4.52 -12.31 12.55
N THR A 182 4.33 -11.77 13.77
CA THR A 182 4.42 -10.33 14.02
C THR A 182 5.79 -9.76 13.67
N LYS A 183 6.86 -10.54 13.81
CA LYS A 183 8.24 -10.16 13.45
C LYS A 183 8.42 -9.99 11.94
N GLU A 184 7.63 -10.69 11.15
CA GLU A 184 7.67 -10.66 9.67
C GLU A 184 6.64 -9.70 9.08
N THR A 185 5.81 -9.05 9.91
CA THR A 185 4.70 -8.22 9.44
C THR A 185 5.05 -6.74 9.55
N ILE A 186 4.90 -6.01 8.45
CA ILE A 186 5.02 -4.56 8.41
C ILE A 186 3.63 -3.97 8.17
N TYR A 187 3.19 -3.12 9.08
CA TYR A 187 1.96 -2.33 8.94
C TYR A 187 2.32 -1.00 8.27
N VAL A 188 1.62 -0.66 7.19
CA VAL A 188 1.93 0.50 6.35
C VAL A 188 0.74 1.45 6.31
N LYS A 189 0.87 2.58 6.97
CA LYS A 189 -0.13 3.65 6.96
C LYS A 189 0.00 4.48 5.69
N ILE A 190 -1.07 4.60 4.93
CA ILE A 190 -1.17 5.43 3.73
C ILE A 190 -1.83 6.77 4.09
N SER A 191 -1.14 7.87 3.85
CA SER A 191 -1.68 9.22 4.15
C SER A 191 -2.25 9.91 2.90
N GLY A 192 -1.62 9.73 1.76
CA GLY A 192 -1.95 10.37 0.51
C GLY A 192 -0.75 10.40 -0.44
N SER A 193 -0.72 11.35 -1.34
CA SER A 193 0.40 11.56 -2.25
C SER A 193 0.64 13.03 -2.53
N TYR A 194 1.84 13.35 -3.02
CA TYR A 194 2.21 14.67 -3.52
C TYR A 194 2.30 14.63 -5.05
N LYS A 195 1.65 15.60 -5.74
CA LYS A 195 1.56 15.73 -7.20
C LYS A 195 2.04 17.08 -7.69
#